data_c4a01fec6642701720bac8dcb4574f66
#
_entry.id   c4a01fec6642701720bac8dcb4574f66
#
_cell.length_a   1.000
_cell.length_b   1.000
_cell.length_c   1.000
_cell.angle_alpha   90.00
_cell.angle_beta   90.00
_cell.angle_gamma   90.00
#
_symmetry.space_group_name_H-M   'P 1'
#
loop_
_entity.id
_entity.type
_entity.pdbx_description
1 polymer ?
#
loop_
_entity_poly.entity_id
_entity_poly.type
_entity_poly.pdbx_seq_one_letter_code
_entity_poly.pdbx_strand_id
1 'polypeptide(L)'
;MAIQTNYKTALQHTIFGIISQASQELNVDSYVIGGFVRDLLLNRGSKKDIDVVAVGSGIELALKVSQLLPKNPKVQVFKTYGTAMLRFEDTDIEFVGARKESYNFDSRNPLVENGTLEDDQNRRDFTINALALSLNEKTFGDLSDPFDGLADLENKIIKTPLDPSITYSDDPLRMLRAIRFATQLGFEIEKNSLDAITKNADRIKIISGERIVDELNKILSTDKPSIGFLLLYQTGLLDIILPELTALNQVEEIEGHTHKNNFYHTLEVVDNICPNTDDVWLRWSALLHDIGKAPTKRFNKKQGWTFHGHEFLGGKMAKKIFERLHMPLNHKMKFVQKMVIMSSRPIVLAQDLVTDSAVRRLVFDAGEDVENLMTLCEADITTKNPSKFKKYHKNFEIVRKKIVEVEERDHVRNFQPPISGEEIMEIFNLKPSREIGVLKEAVKEAILEGEIPNEYQAAYEFILKRAEKLGLKKI
;
A
#
# COMPACT_ATOMS: atom_id res chain seq x y z
N MET A 1 -3.98 15.23 -42.62
CA MET A 1 -3.07 14.09 -42.82
C MET A 1 -2.42 13.82 -41.45
N ALA A 2 -2.75 12.70 -40.81
CA ALA A 2 -2.09 12.30 -39.58
C ALA A 2 -0.60 12.11 -39.90
N ILE A 3 0.26 12.77 -39.16
CA ILE A 3 1.72 12.52 -39.22
C ILE A 3 1.90 11.10 -38.74
N GLN A 4 2.22 10.17 -39.65
CA GLN A 4 2.51 8.80 -39.30
C GLN A 4 3.80 8.80 -38.53
N THR A 5 3.70 8.66 -37.19
CA THR A 5 4.86 8.67 -36.30
C THR A 5 5.38 7.24 -36.19
N ASN A 6 6.60 7.00 -36.66
CA ASN A 6 7.25 5.69 -36.56
C ASN A 6 8.26 5.68 -35.44
N TYR A 7 8.14 4.70 -34.55
CA TYR A 7 8.97 4.51 -33.36
C TYR A 7 9.97 3.35 -33.46
N LYS A 8 10.40 2.99 -34.67
CA LYS A 8 11.35 1.90 -34.92
C LYS A 8 12.63 2.00 -34.08
N THR A 9 13.14 3.22 -33.88
CA THR A 9 14.34 3.47 -33.06
C THR A 9 14.14 3.19 -31.57
N ALA A 10 12.90 3.18 -31.11
CA ALA A 10 12.55 2.88 -29.73
C ALA A 10 12.38 1.36 -29.47
N LEU A 11 12.22 0.56 -30.52
CA LEU A 11 12.09 -0.90 -30.47
C LEU A 11 13.42 -1.62 -30.75
N GLN A 12 14.53 -1.13 -30.18
CA GLN A 12 15.89 -1.68 -30.45
C GLN A 12 16.18 -2.98 -29.68
N HIS A 13 15.40 -3.34 -28.66
CA HIS A 13 15.60 -4.59 -27.93
C HIS A 13 15.45 -5.79 -28.88
N THR A 14 16.43 -6.69 -28.84
CA THR A 14 16.52 -7.85 -29.76
C THR A 14 15.24 -8.67 -29.85
N ILE A 15 14.47 -8.73 -28.75
CA ILE A 15 13.22 -9.49 -28.67
C ILE A 15 12.18 -9.04 -29.70
N PHE A 16 12.09 -7.74 -30.00
CA PHE A 16 11.09 -7.24 -30.96
C PHE A 16 11.37 -7.72 -32.38
N GLY A 17 12.64 -7.82 -32.77
CA GLY A 17 13.03 -8.41 -34.05
C GLY A 17 12.68 -9.90 -34.14
N ILE A 18 12.88 -10.65 -33.06
CA ILE A 18 12.54 -12.08 -32.99
C ILE A 18 11.03 -12.28 -33.01
N ILE A 19 10.25 -11.44 -32.33
CA ILE A 19 8.78 -11.49 -32.40
C ILE A 19 8.31 -11.18 -33.81
N SER A 20 8.89 -10.18 -34.45
CA SER A 20 8.57 -9.84 -35.86
C SER A 20 8.83 -11.02 -36.78
N GLN A 21 9.97 -11.70 -36.67
CA GLN A 21 10.28 -12.89 -37.44
C GLN A 21 9.27 -14.03 -37.16
N ALA A 22 8.98 -14.31 -35.88
CA ALA A 22 8.01 -15.33 -35.51
C ALA A 22 6.61 -15.06 -36.10
N SER A 23 6.17 -13.80 -36.07
CA SER A 23 4.89 -13.35 -36.63
C SER A 23 4.82 -13.57 -38.11
N GLN A 24 5.89 -13.24 -38.83
CA GLN A 24 5.99 -13.46 -40.27
C GLN A 24 5.93 -14.97 -40.63
N GLU A 25 6.66 -15.83 -39.90
CA GLU A 25 6.66 -17.27 -40.12
C GLU A 25 5.30 -17.93 -39.83
N LEU A 26 4.52 -17.37 -38.91
CA LEU A 26 3.16 -17.80 -38.58
C LEU A 26 2.08 -17.13 -39.40
N ASN A 27 2.44 -16.13 -40.21
CA ASN A 27 1.51 -15.27 -40.97
C ASN A 27 0.41 -14.66 -40.07
N VAL A 28 0.81 -14.11 -38.92
CA VAL A 28 -0.05 -13.39 -37.98
C VAL A 28 0.48 -12.00 -37.73
N ASP A 29 -0.40 -11.01 -37.60
CA ASP A 29 -0.01 -9.66 -37.20
C ASP A 29 0.23 -9.61 -35.71
N SER A 30 1.29 -8.87 -35.28
CA SER A 30 1.61 -8.67 -33.88
C SER A 30 1.95 -7.24 -33.53
N TYR A 31 1.66 -6.87 -32.30
CA TYR A 31 1.82 -5.51 -31.79
C TYR A 31 2.28 -5.54 -30.33
N VAL A 32 3.19 -4.65 -29.97
CA VAL A 32 3.42 -4.33 -28.55
C VAL A 32 2.46 -3.24 -28.13
N ILE A 33 1.86 -3.35 -26.92
CA ILE A 33 0.72 -2.53 -26.53
C ILE A 33 0.73 -2.21 -25.04
N GLY A 34 -0.05 -1.25 -24.61
CA GLY A 34 -0.35 -1.02 -23.20
C GLY A 34 0.67 -0.23 -22.45
N GLY A 35 0.97 -0.65 -21.20
CA GLY A 35 1.83 0.07 -20.28
C GLY A 35 3.25 0.28 -20.79
N PHE A 36 3.80 -0.66 -21.55
CA PHE A 36 5.11 -0.53 -22.18
C PHE A 36 5.15 0.64 -23.17
N VAL A 37 4.17 0.71 -24.11
CA VAL A 37 4.13 1.77 -25.13
C VAL A 37 3.92 3.13 -24.46
N ARG A 38 2.99 3.25 -23.54
CA ARG A 38 2.77 4.47 -22.78
C ARG A 38 4.04 4.96 -22.10
N ASP A 39 4.73 4.09 -21.35
CA ASP A 39 5.89 4.49 -20.57
C ASP A 39 7.10 4.78 -21.47
N LEU A 40 7.21 4.10 -22.63
CA LEU A 40 8.16 4.43 -23.68
C LEU A 40 7.96 5.87 -24.18
N LEU A 41 6.71 6.23 -24.51
CA LEU A 41 6.36 7.56 -25.02
C LEU A 41 6.53 8.65 -23.94
N LEU A 42 6.36 8.33 -22.67
CA LEU A 42 6.62 9.21 -21.53
C LEU A 42 8.10 9.30 -21.14
N ASN A 43 9.02 8.58 -21.79
CA ASN A 43 10.43 8.48 -21.42
C ASN A 43 10.64 8.04 -19.95
N ARG A 44 9.80 7.16 -19.42
CA ARG A 44 9.83 6.68 -18.02
C ARG A 44 10.76 5.48 -17.80
N GLY A 45 11.69 5.21 -18.70
CA GLY A 45 12.60 4.06 -18.66
C GLY A 45 11.96 2.77 -19.20
N SER A 46 12.80 1.76 -19.48
CA SER A 46 12.31 0.47 -19.96
C SER A 46 11.64 -0.30 -18.81
N LYS A 47 10.38 -0.67 -18.98
CA LYS A 47 9.73 -1.66 -18.11
C LYS A 47 10.20 -3.06 -18.46
N LYS A 48 10.27 -3.90 -17.44
CA LYS A 48 10.60 -5.32 -17.57
C LYS A 48 9.41 -6.17 -18.04
N ASP A 49 8.21 -5.57 -18.18
CA ASP A 49 6.99 -6.24 -18.60
C ASP A 49 6.57 -5.72 -19.98
N ILE A 50 6.49 -6.60 -20.95
CA ILE A 50 6.09 -6.31 -22.33
C ILE A 50 4.82 -7.11 -22.67
N ASP A 51 3.75 -6.41 -23.04
CA ASP A 51 2.51 -7.01 -23.52
C ASP A 51 2.53 -7.06 -25.07
N VAL A 52 2.39 -8.26 -25.63
CA VAL A 52 2.32 -8.49 -27.09
C VAL A 52 0.95 -9.05 -27.44
N VAL A 53 0.26 -8.38 -28.37
CA VAL A 53 -1.00 -8.85 -28.94
C VAL A 53 -0.73 -9.46 -30.30
N ALA A 54 -1.23 -10.69 -30.51
CA ALA A 54 -1.26 -11.36 -31.80
C ALA A 54 -2.69 -11.36 -32.38
N VAL A 55 -2.87 -10.94 -33.62
CA VAL A 55 -4.15 -11.13 -34.31
C VAL A 55 -4.26 -12.59 -34.75
N GLY A 56 -4.57 -13.44 -33.74
CA GLY A 56 -4.49 -14.89 -33.82
C GLY A 56 -4.16 -15.47 -32.45
N SER A 57 -3.41 -16.57 -32.41
CA SER A 57 -3.04 -17.27 -31.19
C SER A 57 -1.78 -16.66 -30.54
N GLY A 58 -1.94 -15.98 -29.40
CA GLY A 58 -0.80 -15.52 -28.58
C GLY A 58 0.05 -16.68 -28.08
N ILE A 59 -0.55 -17.84 -27.79
CA ILE A 59 0.17 -19.04 -27.35
C ILE A 59 1.09 -19.57 -28.45
N GLU A 60 0.61 -19.68 -29.69
CA GLU A 60 1.41 -20.15 -30.81
C GLU A 60 2.55 -19.18 -31.13
N LEU A 61 2.29 -17.88 -31.06
CA LEU A 61 3.33 -16.86 -31.21
C LEU A 61 4.42 -16.99 -30.15
N ALA A 62 4.04 -17.14 -28.87
CA ALA A 62 4.98 -17.33 -27.77
C ALA A 62 5.86 -18.57 -27.94
N LEU A 63 5.26 -19.69 -28.34
CA LEU A 63 5.99 -20.95 -28.63
C LEU A 63 6.97 -20.77 -29.78
N LYS A 64 6.57 -20.08 -30.83
CA LYS A 64 7.41 -19.81 -31.99
C LYS A 64 8.57 -18.89 -31.65
N VAL A 65 8.33 -17.82 -30.86
CA VAL A 65 9.37 -16.92 -30.34
C VAL A 65 10.39 -17.69 -29.49
N SER A 66 9.92 -18.59 -28.61
CA SER A 66 10.83 -19.45 -27.82
C SER A 66 11.74 -20.31 -28.70
N GLN A 67 11.20 -20.89 -29.80
CA GLN A 67 12.02 -21.68 -30.74
C GLN A 67 13.11 -20.89 -31.44
N LEU A 68 12.88 -19.60 -31.70
CA LEU A 68 13.83 -18.70 -32.35
C LEU A 68 14.86 -18.12 -31.36
N LEU A 69 14.58 -18.18 -30.08
CA LEU A 69 15.45 -17.68 -29.04
C LEU A 69 16.57 -18.68 -28.70
N PRO A 70 17.78 -18.21 -28.31
CA PRO A 70 18.84 -19.07 -27.78
C PRO A 70 18.33 -19.87 -26.57
N LYS A 71 18.68 -21.16 -26.49
CA LYS A 71 18.32 -22.10 -25.39
C LYS A 71 16.84 -22.43 -25.26
N ASN A 72 15.99 -22.02 -26.19
CA ASN A 72 14.53 -22.31 -26.20
C ASN A 72 13.91 -22.10 -24.80
N PRO A 73 13.84 -20.86 -24.29
CA PRO A 73 13.35 -20.61 -22.94
C PRO A 73 11.92 -21.14 -22.76
N LYS A 74 11.64 -21.66 -21.56
CA LYS A 74 10.34 -22.28 -21.26
C LYS A 74 9.20 -21.27 -21.36
N VAL A 75 8.15 -21.59 -22.11
CA VAL A 75 6.91 -20.84 -22.19
C VAL A 75 5.92 -21.33 -21.13
N GLN A 76 5.41 -20.43 -20.32
CA GLN A 76 4.31 -20.69 -19.40
C GLN A 76 2.99 -20.40 -20.13
N VAL A 77 2.14 -21.43 -20.27
CA VAL A 77 0.88 -21.33 -21.01
C VAL A 77 -0.30 -21.33 -20.06
N PHE A 78 -1.16 -20.32 -20.18
CA PHE A 78 -2.38 -20.13 -19.40
C PHE A 78 -3.59 -20.37 -20.31
N LYS A 79 -3.91 -21.65 -20.57
CA LYS A 79 -4.94 -22.06 -21.56
C LYS A 79 -6.31 -21.43 -21.32
N THR A 80 -6.72 -21.33 -20.04
CA THR A 80 -8.02 -20.74 -19.66
C THR A 80 -8.17 -19.27 -20.09
N TYR A 81 -7.05 -18.55 -20.17
CA TYR A 81 -7.03 -17.13 -20.54
C TYR A 81 -6.55 -16.88 -21.97
N GLY A 82 -6.12 -17.93 -22.67
CA GLY A 82 -5.56 -17.80 -24.02
C GLY A 82 -4.25 -17.01 -24.08
N THR A 83 -3.49 -16.97 -22.95
CA THR A 83 -2.25 -16.23 -22.84
C THR A 83 -1.06 -17.14 -22.62
N ALA A 84 0.13 -16.63 -22.93
CA ALA A 84 1.39 -17.29 -22.62
C ALA A 84 2.44 -16.26 -22.16
N MET A 85 3.33 -16.67 -21.28
CA MET A 85 4.42 -15.83 -20.77
C MET A 85 5.76 -16.47 -21.06
N LEU A 86 6.69 -15.65 -21.47
CA LEU A 86 8.07 -16.01 -21.76
C LEU A 86 9.00 -15.02 -21.06
N ARG A 87 10.04 -15.52 -20.39
CA ARG A 87 11.09 -14.67 -19.84
C ARG A 87 12.32 -14.70 -20.74
N PHE A 88 12.75 -13.54 -21.18
CA PHE A 88 13.97 -13.34 -21.93
C PHE A 88 14.84 -12.26 -21.28
N GLU A 89 16.07 -12.64 -20.90
CA GLU A 89 16.93 -11.82 -20.06
C GLU A 89 16.22 -11.41 -18.74
N ASP A 90 16.13 -10.12 -18.46
CA ASP A 90 15.44 -9.56 -17.29
C ASP A 90 13.99 -9.10 -17.59
N THR A 91 13.46 -9.50 -18.77
CA THR A 91 12.16 -9.01 -19.26
C THR A 91 11.15 -10.16 -19.30
N ASP A 92 9.99 -9.94 -18.72
CA ASP A 92 8.84 -10.83 -18.83
C ASP A 92 7.95 -10.36 -20.00
N ILE A 93 7.63 -11.27 -20.91
CA ILE A 93 6.87 -10.97 -22.11
C ILE A 93 5.59 -11.78 -22.09
N GLU A 94 4.46 -11.10 -22.04
CA GLU A 94 3.15 -11.71 -22.10
C GLU A 94 2.61 -11.65 -23.54
N PHE A 95 2.16 -12.80 -24.05
CA PHE A 95 1.56 -12.94 -25.37
C PHE A 95 0.07 -13.23 -25.21
N VAL A 96 -0.75 -12.41 -25.86
CA VAL A 96 -2.22 -12.51 -25.79
C VAL A 96 -2.75 -12.54 -27.21
N GLY A 97 -3.76 -13.36 -27.48
CA GLY A 97 -4.54 -13.24 -28.72
C GLY A 97 -5.41 -11.98 -28.70
N ALA A 98 -5.49 -11.26 -29.81
CA ALA A 98 -6.44 -10.17 -29.95
C ALA A 98 -7.86 -10.71 -29.74
N ARG A 99 -8.64 -10.02 -28.91
CA ARG A 99 -9.93 -10.53 -28.44
C ARG A 99 -11.00 -9.46 -28.38
N LYS A 100 -12.22 -9.86 -28.65
CA LYS A 100 -13.44 -9.13 -28.39
C LYS A 100 -14.04 -9.61 -27.09
N GLU A 101 -14.46 -8.69 -26.24
CA GLU A 101 -15.07 -8.98 -24.94
C GLU A 101 -16.52 -8.50 -24.92
N SER A 102 -17.41 -9.29 -24.34
CA SER A 102 -18.79 -8.90 -24.04
C SER A 102 -19.08 -9.23 -22.57
N TYR A 103 -19.83 -8.35 -21.89
CA TYR A 103 -20.05 -8.43 -20.46
C TYR A 103 -21.52 -8.65 -20.12
N ASN A 104 -21.77 -9.41 -19.06
CA ASN A 104 -23.07 -9.51 -18.43
C ASN A 104 -23.11 -8.57 -17.20
N PHE A 105 -24.23 -7.92 -16.96
CA PHE A 105 -24.37 -6.92 -15.90
C PHE A 105 -23.96 -7.44 -14.51
N ASP A 106 -24.27 -8.70 -14.19
CA ASP A 106 -24.01 -9.31 -12.86
C ASP A 106 -22.61 -9.93 -12.73
N SER A 107 -21.77 -9.83 -13.78
CA SER A 107 -20.43 -10.42 -13.79
C SER A 107 -19.44 -9.51 -14.46
N ARG A 108 -18.28 -9.33 -13.84
CA ARG A 108 -17.14 -8.65 -14.46
C ARG A 108 -16.30 -9.57 -15.36
N ASN A 109 -16.61 -10.88 -15.41
CA ASN A 109 -15.89 -11.83 -16.28
C ASN A 109 -16.51 -11.78 -17.68
N PRO A 110 -15.76 -11.33 -18.71
CA PRO A 110 -16.29 -11.26 -20.05
C PRO A 110 -16.44 -12.63 -20.70
N LEU A 111 -17.36 -12.72 -21.66
CA LEU A 111 -17.29 -13.70 -22.70
C LEU A 111 -16.25 -13.24 -23.71
N VAL A 112 -15.32 -14.11 -24.08
CA VAL A 112 -14.16 -13.78 -24.91
C VAL A 112 -14.25 -14.51 -26.25
N GLU A 113 -14.12 -13.77 -27.33
CA GLU A 113 -14.03 -14.27 -28.69
C GLU A 113 -12.75 -13.75 -29.35
N ASN A 114 -12.26 -14.44 -30.41
CA ASN A 114 -11.16 -13.93 -31.21
C ASN A 114 -11.59 -12.61 -31.87
N GLY A 115 -10.71 -11.64 -31.86
CA GLY A 115 -10.96 -10.29 -32.35
C GLY A 115 -9.83 -9.76 -33.22
N THR A 116 -10.03 -8.55 -33.72
CA THR A 116 -9.05 -7.74 -34.42
C THR A 116 -8.20 -6.94 -33.42
N LEU A 117 -7.17 -6.23 -33.90
CA LEU A 117 -6.44 -5.26 -33.05
C LEU A 117 -7.39 -4.17 -32.54
N GLU A 118 -8.32 -3.68 -33.37
CA GLU A 118 -9.29 -2.66 -32.97
C GLU A 118 -10.21 -3.17 -31.84
N ASP A 119 -10.68 -4.42 -31.91
CA ASP A 119 -11.46 -5.03 -30.82
C ASP A 119 -10.66 -5.08 -29.53
N ASP A 120 -9.37 -5.41 -29.60
CA ASP A 120 -8.49 -5.45 -28.42
C ASP A 120 -8.23 -4.05 -27.85
N GLN A 121 -8.08 -3.03 -28.71
CA GLN A 121 -7.92 -1.64 -28.27
C GLN A 121 -9.21 -1.08 -27.66
N ASN A 122 -10.38 -1.39 -28.23
CA ASN A 122 -11.71 -0.98 -27.76
C ASN A 122 -12.00 -1.44 -26.31
N ARG A 123 -11.59 -2.66 -25.97
CA ARG A 123 -11.86 -3.22 -24.62
C ARG A 123 -10.92 -2.72 -23.53
N ARG A 124 -9.88 -1.95 -23.87
CA ARG A 124 -8.91 -1.46 -22.88
C ARG A 124 -9.51 -0.40 -21.97
N ASP A 125 -8.86 -0.22 -20.81
CA ASP A 125 -9.34 0.69 -19.78
C ASP A 125 -9.22 2.17 -20.20
N PHE A 126 -8.05 2.57 -20.77
CA PHE A 126 -7.76 3.96 -21.10
C PHE A 126 -7.10 4.11 -22.46
N THR A 127 -7.33 5.25 -23.12
CA THR A 127 -6.74 5.60 -24.41
C THR A 127 -5.23 5.50 -24.41
N ILE A 128 -4.58 5.99 -23.35
CA ILE A 128 -3.12 5.93 -23.16
C ILE A 128 -2.57 4.51 -23.02
N ASN A 129 -3.40 3.53 -22.68
CA ASN A 129 -3.05 2.11 -22.60
C ASN A 129 -3.52 1.32 -23.83
N ALA A 130 -4.24 1.97 -24.75
CA ALA A 130 -4.68 1.39 -26.02
C ALA A 130 -3.70 1.66 -27.17
N LEU A 131 -2.66 2.46 -26.93
CA LEU A 131 -1.58 2.72 -27.88
C LEU A 131 -0.82 1.43 -28.19
N ALA A 132 -0.62 1.13 -29.50
CA ALA A 132 0.09 -0.05 -29.94
C ALA A 132 1.17 0.31 -30.98
N LEU A 133 2.31 -0.39 -30.95
CA LEU A 133 3.35 -0.29 -31.95
C LEU A 133 3.41 -1.60 -32.75
N SER A 134 3.37 -1.50 -34.04
CA SER A 134 3.43 -2.65 -34.94
C SER A 134 4.79 -3.34 -34.90
N LEU A 135 4.77 -4.66 -34.81
CA LEU A 135 5.94 -5.53 -34.94
C LEU A 135 5.97 -6.24 -36.32
N ASN A 136 5.03 -5.92 -37.21
CA ASN A 136 4.96 -6.50 -38.53
C ASN A 136 6.05 -5.91 -39.42
N GLU A 137 6.69 -6.73 -40.26
CA GLU A 137 7.86 -6.35 -41.05
C GLU A 137 7.69 -5.04 -41.82
N LYS A 138 6.55 -4.89 -42.52
CA LYS A 138 6.29 -3.72 -43.40
C LYS A 138 5.95 -2.45 -42.65
N THR A 139 5.43 -2.56 -41.44
CA THR A 139 4.93 -1.45 -40.61
C THR A 139 5.65 -1.39 -39.26
N PHE A 140 6.84 -1.99 -39.17
CA PHE A 140 7.58 -2.10 -37.92
C PHE A 140 7.82 -0.73 -37.29
N GLY A 141 7.32 -0.55 -36.06
CA GLY A 141 7.40 0.69 -35.30
C GLY A 141 6.31 1.71 -35.59
N ASP A 142 5.36 1.42 -36.51
CA ASP A 142 4.22 2.30 -36.75
C ASP A 142 3.27 2.29 -35.57
N LEU A 143 2.82 3.50 -35.18
CA LEU A 143 1.88 3.69 -34.07
C LEU A 143 0.43 3.48 -34.55
N SER A 144 -0.30 2.63 -33.82
CA SER A 144 -1.76 2.53 -33.93
C SER A 144 -2.40 3.26 -32.75
N ASP A 145 -3.10 4.33 -33.03
CA ASP A 145 -3.78 5.18 -32.04
C ASP A 145 -5.16 5.60 -32.54
N PRO A 146 -6.17 4.71 -32.46
CA PRO A 146 -7.52 5.01 -32.95
C PRO A 146 -8.32 5.96 -32.05
N PHE A 147 -7.82 6.31 -30.84
CA PHE A 147 -8.56 7.09 -29.83
C PHE A 147 -7.89 8.41 -29.46
N ASP A 148 -6.90 8.88 -30.23
CA ASP A 148 -6.10 10.05 -29.90
C ASP A 148 -5.39 9.94 -28.52
N GLY A 149 -4.99 8.72 -28.15
CA GLY A 149 -4.32 8.42 -26.88
C GLY A 149 -2.97 9.13 -26.74
N LEU A 150 -2.27 9.43 -27.85
CA LEU A 150 -1.06 10.24 -27.86
C LEU A 150 -1.35 11.68 -27.41
N ALA A 151 -2.44 12.28 -27.90
CA ALA A 151 -2.87 13.61 -27.46
C ALA A 151 -3.29 13.61 -25.99
N ASP A 152 -4.02 12.59 -25.53
CA ASP A 152 -4.36 12.44 -24.11
C ASP A 152 -3.12 12.30 -23.23
N LEU A 153 -2.07 11.63 -23.72
CA LEU A 153 -0.79 11.46 -23.05
C LEU A 153 -0.03 12.78 -22.92
N GLU A 154 0.02 13.58 -24.00
CA GLU A 154 0.62 14.92 -24.01
C GLU A 154 -0.14 15.90 -23.09
N ASN A 155 -1.48 15.84 -23.11
CA ASN A 155 -2.35 16.67 -22.26
C ASN A 155 -2.48 16.15 -20.83
N LYS A 156 -1.88 15.00 -20.49
CA LYS A 156 -1.93 14.37 -19.17
C LYS A 156 -3.35 14.02 -18.73
N ILE A 157 -4.12 13.38 -19.60
CA ILE A 157 -5.52 13.03 -19.38
C ILE A 157 -5.69 11.51 -19.28
N ILE A 158 -6.50 11.05 -18.33
CA ILE A 158 -7.00 9.69 -18.23
C ILE A 158 -8.43 9.66 -18.78
N LYS A 159 -8.60 8.97 -19.91
CA LYS A 159 -9.87 8.88 -20.63
C LYS A 159 -10.08 7.46 -21.13
N THR A 160 -11.32 6.99 -21.16
CA THR A 160 -11.67 5.66 -21.68
C THR A 160 -11.77 5.69 -23.22
N PRO A 161 -11.40 4.59 -23.93
CA PRO A 161 -11.56 4.49 -25.39
C PRO A 161 -13.00 4.65 -25.85
N LEU A 162 -13.94 4.03 -25.12
CA LEU A 162 -15.37 4.06 -25.37
C LEU A 162 -16.11 4.82 -24.26
N ASP A 163 -17.46 4.78 -24.29
CA ASP A 163 -18.31 5.40 -23.26
C ASP A 163 -17.87 4.97 -21.85
N PRO A 164 -17.49 5.93 -20.99
CA PRO A 164 -16.99 5.63 -19.65
C PRO A 164 -18.06 4.97 -18.76
N SER A 165 -19.35 5.26 -18.95
CA SER A 165 -20.43 4.64 -18.16
C SER A 165 -20.52 3.14 -18.43
N ILE A 166 -20.36 2.73 -19.69
CA ILE A 166 -20.32 1.32 -20.06
C ILE A 166 -19.02 0.69 -19.58
N THR A 167 -17.88 1.32 -19.85
CA THR A 167 -16.55 0.83 -19.50
C THR A 167 -16.42 0.53 -17.99
N TYR A 168 -16.94 1.40 -17.12
CA TYR A 168 -16.91 1.20 -15.67
C TYR A 168 -18.02 0.28 -15.16
N SER A 169 -19.14 0.18 -15.88
CA SER A 169 -20.17 -0.81 -15.58
C SER A 169 -19.68 -2.22 -15.89
N ASP A 170 -18.97 -2.43 -16.99
CA ASP A 170 -18.46 -3.73 -17.43
C ASP A 170 -17.40 -4.28 -16.48
N ASP A 171 -16.38 -3.50 -16.15
CA ASP A 171 -15.40 -3.85 -15.11
C ASP A 171 -15.22 -2.69 -14.13
N PRO A 172 -15.90 -2.73 -12.99
CA PRO A 172 -15.81 -1.67 -11.97
C PRO A 172 -14.40 -1.47 -11.39
N LEU A 173 -13.50 -2.43 -11.50
CA LEU A 173 -12.10 -2.24 -11.10
C LEU A 173 -11.41 -1.12 -11.89
N ARG A 174 -11.85 -0.87 -13.12
CA ARG A 174 -11.33 0.23 -13.95
C ARG A 174 -11.52 1.61 -13.32
N MET A 175 -12.52 1.79 -12.43
CA MET A 175 -12.67 3.03 -11.64
C MET A 175 -11.48 3.27 -10.71
N LEU A 176 -11.04 2.23 -9.98
CA LEU A 176 -9.86 2.30 -9.13
C LEU A 176 -8.58 2.46 -9.95
N ARG A 177 -8.50 1.80 -11.11
CA ARG A 177 -7.38 1.93 -12.04
C ARG A 177 -7.27 3.35 -12.61
N ALA A 178 -8.40 4.03 -12.92
CA ALA A 178 -8.40 5.42 -13.35
C ALA A 178 -7.77 6.33 -12.30
N ILE A 179 -8.22 6.21 -11.05
CA ILE A 179 -7.69 6.97 -9.91
C ILE A 179 -6.21 6.64 -9.65
N ARG A 180 -5.84 5.37 -9.71
CA ARG A 180 -4.45 4.95 -9.59
C ARG A 180 -3.56 5.57 -10.67
N PHE A 181 -3.95 5.49 -11.94
CA PHE A 181 -3.15 6.07 -13.02
C PHE A 181 -3.08 7.59 -12.93
N ALA A 182 -4.18 8.26 -12.59
CA ALA A 182 -4.17 9.69 -12.33
C ALA A 182 -3.15 10.06 -11.26
N THR A 183 -3.13 9.33 -10.13
CA THR A 183 -2.18 9.54 -9.04
C THR A 183 -0.74 9.22 -9.45
N GLN A 184 -0.52 8.08 -10.08
CA GLN A 184 0.82 7.56 -10.41
C GLN A 184 1.51 8.37 -11.52
N LEU A 185 0.73 8.88 -12.48
CA LEU A 185 1.24 9.63 -13.62
C LEU A 185 1.19 11.14 -13.39
N GLY A 186 0.45 11.62 -12.39
CA GLY A 186 0.15 13.03 -12.19
C GLY A 186 -0.78 13.57 -13.28
N PHE A 187 -1.73 12.77 -13.75
CA PHE A 187 -2.69 13.09 -14.81
C PHE A 187 -4.05 13.43 -14.21
N GLU A 188 -4.84 14.18 -14.95
CA GLU A 188 -6.24 14.45 -14.62
C GLU A 188 -7.17 13.40 -15.24
N ILE A 189 -8.25 13.06 -14.53
CA ILE A 189 -9.30 12.21 -15.10
C ILE A 189 -10.25 13.12 -15.89
N GLU A 190 -10.52 12.74 -17.14
CA GLU A 190 -11.47 13.45 -18.01
C GLU A 190 -12.83 13.55 -17.30
N LYS A 191 -13.50 14.71 -17.47
CA LYS A 191 -14.72 15.04 -16.69
C LYS A 191 -15.83 14.01 -16.82
N ASN A 192 -16.15 13.58 -18.07
CA ASN A 192 -17.22 12.59 -18.27
C ASN A 192 -16.85 11.24 -17.65
N SER A 193 -15.57 10.90 -17.67
CA SER A 193 -15.01 9.70 -17.03
C SER A 193 -15.15 9.80 -15.51
N LEU A 194 -14.83 10.95 -14.90
CA LEU A 194 -14.99 11.19 -13.47
C LEU A 194 -16.45 11.12 -13.02
N ASP A 195 -17.37 11.74 -13.80
CA ASP A 195 -18.80 11.69 -13.55
C ASP A 195 -19.35 10.27 -13.67
N ALA A 196 -18.84 9.48 -14.63
CA ALA A 196 -19.20 8.08 -14.80
C ALA A 196 -18.71 7.19 -13.64
N ILE A 197 -17.51 7.46 -13.08
CA ILE A 197 -17.02 6.79 -11.86
C ILE A 197 -18.00 7.02 -10.72
N THR A 198 -18.39 8.28 -10.49
CA THR A 198 -19.34 8.63 -9.41
C THR A 198 -20.68 7.90 -9.58
N LYS A 199 -21.21 7.85 -10.79
CA LYS A 199 -22.50 7.16 -11.08
C LYS A 199 -22.41 5.65 -10.88
N ASN A 200 -21.26 5.04 -11.15
CA ASN A 200 -21.03 3.59 -11.07
C ASN A 200 -20.40 3.16 -9.74
N ALA A 201 -20.14 4.06 -8.79
CA ALA A 201 -19.39 3.77 -7.55
C ALA A 201 -19.91 2.54 -6.81
N ASP A 202 -21.23 2.36 -6.72
CA ASP A 202 -21.85 1.22 -6.05
C ASP A 202 -21.48 -0.14 -6.66
N ARG A 203 -21.11 -0.18 -7.93
CA ARG A 203 -20.71 -1.42 -8.60
C ARG A 203 -19.35 -1.96 -8.09
N ILE A 204 -18.57 -1.15 -7.38
CA ILE A 204 -17.31 -1.62 -6.77
C ILE A 204 -17.53 -2.79 -5.80
N LYS A 205 -18.74 -2.94 -5.28
CA LYS A 205 -19.14 -4.01 -4.35
C LYS A 205 -19.03 -5.42 -4.95
N ILE A 206 -19.05 -5.57 -6.28
CA ILE A 206 -18.85 -6.87 -6.93
C ILE A 206 -17.40 -7.25 -7.08
N ILE A 207 -16.47 -6.35 -6.78
CA ILE A 207 -15.03 -6.59 -6.85
C ILE A 207 -14.55 -7.21 -5.55
N SER A 208 -13.69 -8.23 -5.66
CA SER A 208 -13.10 -8.86 -4.46
C SER A 208 -12.18 -7.90 -3.71
N GLY A 209 -12.12 -8.06 -2.37
CA GLY A 209 -11.30 -7.22 -1.50
C GLY A 209 -9.84 -7.20 -1.90
N GLU A 210 -9.28 -8.36 -2.28
CA GLU A 210 -7.88 -8.50 -2.71
C GLU A 210 -7.54 -7.59 -3.90
N ARG A 211 -8.45 -7.52 -4.89
CA ARG A 211 -8.23 -6.66 -6.06
C ARG A 211 -8.34 -5.18 -5.75
N ILE A 212 -9.27 -4.82 -4.86
CA ILE A 212 -9.38 -3.45 -4.35
C ILE A 212 -8.08 -3.06 -3.64
N VAL A 213 -7.59 -3.93 -2.74
CA VAL A 213 -6.35 -3.71 -2.00
C VAL A 213 -5.13 -3.58 -2.91
N ASP A 214 -5.05 -4.39 -3.97
CA ASP A 214 -3.96 -4.28 -4.95
C ASP A 214 -3.89 -2.89 -5.59
N GLU A 215 -5.02 -2.31 -5.96
CA GLU A 215 -5.05 -0.94 -6.51
C GLU A 215 -4.78 0.11 -5.41
N LEU A 216 -5.30 -0.05 -4.20
CA LEU A 216 -4.99 0.84 -3.06
C LEU A 216 -3.49 0.80 -2.70
N ASN A 217 -2.87 -0.39 -2.69
CA ASN A 217 -1.43 -0.53 -2.46
C ASN A 217 -0.61 0.23 -3.52
N LYS A 218 -1.02 0.16 -4.79
CA LYS A 218 -0.36 0.90 -5.87
C LYS A 218 -0.55 2.42 -5.73
N ILE A 219 -1.70 2.89 -5.23
CA ILE A 219 -1.92 4.30 -4.89
C ILE A 219 -1.02 4.71 -3.73
N LEU A 220 -1.00 3.93 -2.63
CA LEU A 220 -0.14 4.18 -1.46
C LEU A 220 1.36 4.16 -1.81
N SER A 221 1.77 3.42 -2.84
CA SER A 221 3.16 3.34 -3.29
C SER A 221 3.59 4.51 -4.18
N THR A 222 2.73 5.50 -4.44
CA THR A 222 3.08 6.73 -5.16
C THR A 222 3.77 7.74 -4.25
N ASP A 223 4.32 8.81 -4.84
CA ASP A 223 4.95 9.91 -4.08
C ASP A 223 3.92 10.79 -3.34
N LYS A 224 2.68 10.86 -3.88
CA LYS A 224 1.57 11.64 -3.31
C LYS A 224 0.25 10.85 -3.30
N PRO A 225 0.11 9.89 -2.39
CA PRO A 225 -1.10 9.08 -2.27
C PRO A 225 -2.36 9.91 -1.97
N SER A 226 -2.21 11.07 -1.34
CA SER A 226 -3.33 11.97 -1.01
C SER A 226 -4.19 12.30 -2.22
N ILE A 227 -3.60 12.47 -3.40
CA ILE A 227 -4.31 12.74 -4.66
C ILE A 227 -5.32 11.61 -4.94
N GLY A 228 -4.88 10.35 -4.85
CA GLY A 228 -5.72 9.20 -5.08
C GLY A 228 -6.84 9.07 -4.05
N PHE A 229 -6.53 9.25 -2.77
CA PHE A 229 -7.54 9.18 -1.70
C PHE A 229 -8.55 10.32 -1.77
N LEU A 230 -8.16 11.52 -2.22
CA LEU A 230 -9.09 12.62 -2.48
C LEU A 230 -10.02 12.30 -3.66
N LEU A 231 -9.52 11.71 -4.74
CA LEU A 231 -10.34 11.27 -5.87
C LEU A 231 -11.30 10.14 -5.46
N LEU A 232 -10.84 9.17 -4.65
CA LEU A 232 -11.71 8.13 -4.08
C LEU A 232 -12.82 8.72 -3.23
N TYR A 233 -12.51 9.74 -2.44
CA TYR A 233 -13.49 10.45 -1.62
C TYR A 233 -14.49 11.24 -2.48
N GLN A 234 -14.03 12.02 -3.43
CA GLN A 234 -14.87 12.86 -4.32
C GLN A 234 -15.82 12.02 -5.16
N THR A 235 -15.45 10.82 -5.55
CA THR A 235 -16.26 9.89 -6.35
C THR A 235 -17.20 8.99 -5.52
N GLY A 236 -17.13 9.07 -4.17
CA GLY A 236 -17.90 8.22 -3.28
C GLY A 236 -17.40 6.79 -3.14
N LEU A 237 -16.31 6.41 -3.85
CA LEU A 237 -15.71 5.08 -3.74
C LEU A 237 -15.13 4.83 -2.35
N LEU A 238 -14.58 5.88 -1.72
CA LEU A 238 -13.97 5.76 -0.40
C LEU A 238 -15.00 5.42 0.69
N ASP A 239 -16.22 5.96 0.58
CA ASP A 239 -17.32 5.66 1.52
C ASP A 239 -17.71 4.19 1.51
N ILE A 240 -17.55 3.53 0.37
CA ILE A 240 -17.86 2.11 0.20
C ILE A 240 -16.68 1.23 0.66
N ILE A 241 -15.45 1.63 0.32
CA ILE A 241 -14.24 0.82 0.54
C ILE A 241 -13.72 0.98 1.96
N LEU A 242 -13.57 2.22 2.44
CA LEU A 242 -13.00 2.58 3.74
C LEU A 242 -13.86 3.66 4.44
N PRO A 243 -15.11 3.33 4.84
CA PRO A 243 -16.00 4.29 5.51
C PRO A 243 -15.42 4.80 6.83
N GLU A 244 -14.52 4.05 7.46
CA GLU A 244 -13.82 4.47 8.67
C GLU A 244 -12.92 5.69 8.42
N LEU A 245 -12.33 5.80 7.23
CA LEU A 245 -11.50 6.93 6.85
C LEU A 245 -12.35 8.17 6.53
N THR A 246 -13.45 8.01 5.81
CA THR A 246 -14.35 9.13 5.50
C THR A 246 -15.05 9.68 6.74
N ALA A 247 -15.29 8.84 7.75
CA ALA A 247 -15.83 9.27 9.05
C ALA A 247 -14.93 10.31 9.77
N LEU A 248 -13.64 10.41 9.42
CA LEU A 248 -12.73 11.42 9.95
C LEU A 248 -12.99 12.82 9.41
N ASN A 249 -13.76 12.97 8.31
CA ASN A 249 -14.06 14.25 7.67
C ASN A 249 -15.18 15.06 8.39
N GLN A 250 -15.56 14.69 9.60
CA GLN A 250 -16.58 15.38 10.38
C GLN A 250 -15.93 16.42 11.29
N VAL A 251 -16.09 17.70 10.96
CA VAL A 251 -15.71 18.83 11.82
C VAL A 251 -16.96 19.44 12.40
N GLU A 252 -17.01 19.55 13.72
CA GLU A 252 -18.09 20.18 14.45
C GLU A 252 -17.55 21.36 15.26
N GLU A 253 -18.39 22.39 15.40
CA GLU A 253 -18.12 23.52 16.28
C GLU A 253 -19.12 23.52 17.43
N ILE A 254 -18.63 23.49 18.66
CA ILE A 254 -19.44 23.61 19.89
C ILE A 254 -18.81 24.67 20.77
N GLU A 255 -19.62 25.66 21.16
CA GLU A 255 -19.18 26.76 22.06
C GLU A 255 -17.89 27.49 21.57
N GLY A 256 -17.74 27.64 20.23
CA GLY A 256 -16.55 28.24 19.62
C GLY A 256 -15.29 27.34 19.56
N HIS A 257 -15.41 26.10 20.00
CA HIS A 257 -14.33 25.11 19.91
C HIS A 257 -14.49 24.24 18.65
N THR A 258 -13.53 24.34 17.75
CA THR A 258 -13.40 23.47 16.58
C THR A 258 -12.25 22.50 16.79
N HIS A 259 -12.19 21.42 16.02
CA HIS A 259 -11.02 20.56 15.93
C HIS A 259 -10.50 20.50 14.49
N LYS A 260 -9.23 20.08 14.35
CA LYS A 260 -8.63 19.85 13.05
C LYS A 260 -9.45 18.78 12.28
N ASN A 261 -9.60 18.99 10.97
CA ASN A 261 -10.17 17.94 10.11
C ASN A 261 -9.19 16.78 10.03
N ASN A 262 -9.54 15.68 10.68
CA ASN A 262 -8.66 14.52 10.81
C ASN A 262 -8.49 13.77 9.48
N PHE A 263 -9.44 13.84 8.53
CA PHE A 263 -9.31 13.25 7.21
C PHE A 263 -8.18 13.89 6.41
N TYR A 264 -8.21 15.22 6.23
CA TYR A 264 -7.15 15.92 5.50
C TYR A 264 -5.80 15.84 6.22
N HIS A 265 -5.82 15.85 7.55
CA HIS A 265 -4.62 15.60 8.33
C HIS A 265 -4.01 14.22 8.04
N THR A 266 -4.82 13.16 8.04
CA THR A 266 -4.34 11.82 7.74
C THR A 266 -3.72 11.73 6.35
N LEU A 267 -4.33 12.38 5.35
CA LEU A 267 -3.77 12.41 3.99
C LEU A 267 -2.43 13.16 3.94
N GLU A 268 -2.28 14.26 4.69
CA GLU A 268 -1.01 14.98 4.82
C GLU A 268 0.07 14.10 5.47
N VAL A 269 -0.28 13.33 6.51
CA VAL A 269 0.64 12.38 7.16
C VAL A 269 1.09 11.27 6.19
N VAL A 270 0.16 10.76 5.37
CA VAL A 270 0.49 9.75 4.35
C VAL A 270 1.45 10.30 3.29
N ASP A 271 1.29 11.56 2.88
CA ASP A 271 2.25 12.19 1.96
C ASP A 271 3.60 12.44 2.63
N ASN A 272 3.60 12.90 3.89
CA ASN A 272 4.83 13.19 4.64
C ASN A 272 5.70 11.97 4.88
N ILE A 273 5.10 10.77 4.99
CA ILE A 273 5.88 9.55 5.24
C ILE A 273 6.55 9.01 3.97
N CYS A 274 6.00 9.32 2.78
CA CYS A 274 6.45 8.73 1.51
C CYS A 274 7.94 8.93 1.20
N PRO A 275 8.56 10.11 1.45
CA PRO A 275 9.99 10.29 1.20
C PRO A 275 10.90 9.44 2.10
N ASN A 276 10.38 8.90 3.20
CA ASN A 276 11.16 8.23 4.24
C ASN A 276 10.99 6.70 4.21
N THR A 277 10.07 6.17 3.40
CA THR A 277 9.84 4.72 3.34
C THR A 277 9.13 4.29 2.05
N ASP A 278 9.55 3.15 1.51
CA ASP A 278 8.84 2.43 0.45
C ASP A 278 7.98 1.29 0.99
N ASP A 279 8.01 1.05 2.31
CA ASP A 279 7.18 0.01 2.93
C ASP A 279 5.70 0.41 2.91
N VAL A 280 4.93 -0.25 2.08
CA VAL A 280 3.48 -0.02 1.94
C VAL A 280 2.74 -0.25 3.26
N TRP A 281 3.23 -1.13 4.15
CA TRP A 281 2.57 -1.41 5.43
C TRP A 281 2.77 -0.28 6.44
N LEU A 282 3.92 0.40 6.37
CA LEU A 282 4.12 1.62 7.16
C LEU A 282 3.26 2.78 6.61
N ARG A 283 3.07 2.87 5.29
CA ARG A 283 2.14 3.82 4.67
C ARG A 283 0.68 3.51 5.02
N TRP A 284 0.28 2.22 5.10
CA TRP A 284 -1.01 1.80 5.67
C TRP A 284 -1.15 2.21 7.13
N SER A 285 -0.08 2.12 7.91
CA SER A 285 -0.09 2.56 9.30
C SER A 285 -0.35 4.07 9.42
N ALA A 286 0.26 4.87 8.54
CA ALA A 286 0.00 6.30 8.43
C ALA A 286 -1.45 6.61 8.02
N LEU A 287 -2.03 5.83 7.10
CA LEU A 287 -3.43 5.99 6.68
C LEU A 287 -4.43 5.64 7.80
N LEU A 288 -4.07 4.70 8.67
CA LEU A 288 -4.98 4.17 9.69
C LEU A 288 -4.70 4.68 11.11
N HIS A 289 -3.64 5.50 11.34
CA HIS A 289 -3.21 5.87 12.69
C HIS A 289 -4.30 6.56 13.52
N ASP A 290 -5.12 7.35 12.88
CA ASP A 290 -6.15 8.20 13.49
C ASP A 290 -7.59 7.69 13.33
N ILE A 291 -7.84 6.53 12.70
CA ILE A 291 -9.20 6.05 12.41
C ILE A 291 -10.07 5.88 13.65
N GLY A 292 -9.47 5.67 14.81
CA GLY A 292 -10.18 5.59 16.09
C GLY A 292 -10.72 6.93 16.59
N LYS A 293 -10.31 8.08 16.02
CA LYS A 293 -10.75 9.39 16.49
C LYS A 293 -12.23 9.63 16.27
N ALA A 294 -12.79 9.21 15.12
CA ALA A 294 -14.22 9.42 14.85
C ALA A 294 -15.13 8.79 15.92
N PRO A 295 -15.02 7.50 16.27
CA PRO A 295 -15.87 6.88 17.29
C PRO A 295 -15.53 7.28 18.75
N THR A 296 -14.32 7.80 19.02
CA THR A 296 -13.92 8.22 20.38
C THR A 296 -14.12 9.72 20.64
N LYS A 297 -14.53 10.48 19.63
CA LYS A 297 -14.78 11.90 19.71
C LYS A 297 -15.77 12.24 20.83
N ARG A 298 -15.38 13.13 21.75
CA ARG A 298 -16.21 13.64 22.84
C ARG A 298 -15.93 15.12 23.06
N PHE A 299 -16.97 15.88 23.36
CA PHE A 299 -16.81 17.28 23.76
C PHE A 299 -16.77 17.40 25.29
N ASN A 300 -15.80 18.13 25.80
CA ASN A 300 -15.65 18.47 27.21
C ASN A 300 -15.57 19.99 27.35
N LYS A 301 -16.42 20.61 28.18
CA LYS A 301 -16.46 22.08 28.36
C LYS A 301 -15.16 22.71 28.81
N LYS A 302 -14.28 21.95 29.51
CA LYS A 302 -12.98 22.47 30.01
C LYS A 302 -11.84 22.27 29.02
N GLN A 303 -11.89 21.20 28.20
CA GLN A 303 -10.78 20.77 27.34
C GLN A 303 -11.11 20.91 25.85
N GLY A 304 -12.36 21.22 25.50
CA GLY A 304 -12.83 21.15 24.11
C GLY A 304 -12.99 19.70 23.64
N TRP A 305 -12.63 19.47 22.38
CA TRP A 305 -12.72 18.14 21.77
C TRP A 305 -11.63 17.21 22.27
N THR A 306 -12.00 15.99 22.64
CA THR A 306 -11.09 14.94 23.14
C THR A 306 -11.33 13.64 22.38
N PHE A 307 -10.27 12.78 22.29
CA PHE A 307 -10.28 11.53 21.51
C PHE A 307 -9.62 10.39 22.32
N HIS A 308 -9.85 10.32 23.63
CA HIS A 308 -9.17 9.38 24.50
C HIS A 308 -9.34 7.92 24.05
N GLY A 309 -8.24 7.18 24.00
CA GLY A 309 -8.19 5.77 23.65
C GLY A 309 -8.40 5.50 22.14
N HIS A 310 -8.27 6.51 21.29
CA HIS A 310 -8.43 6.34 19.85
C HIS A 310 -7.39 5.39 19.28
N GLU A 311 -6.17 5.38 19.79
CA GLU A 311 -5.09 4.49 19.35
C GLU A 311 -5.46 3.02 19.56
N PHE A 312 -5.93 2.68 20.75
CA PHE A 312 -6.33 1.31 21.06
C PHE A 312 -7.54 0.86 20.23
N LEU A 313 -8.54 1.74 20.10
CA LEU A 313 -9.72 1.45 19.27
C LEU A 313 -9.32 1.38 17.79
N GLY A 314 -8.46 2.29 17.32
CA GLY A 314 -7.90 2.31 15.97
C GLY A 314 -7.21 1.00 15.62
N GLY A 315 -6.38 0.46 16.53
CA GLY A 315 -5.76 -0.85 16.36
C GLY A 315 -6.77 -2.00 16.20
N LYS A 316 -7.88 -1.98 16.93
CA LYS A 316 -8.98 -2.95 16.74
C LYS A 316 -9.70 -2.76 15.40
N MET A 317 -9.90 -1.51 14.98
CA MET A 317 -10.54 -1.18 13.70
C MET A 317 -9.64 -1.60 12.54
N ALA A 318 -8.32 -1.37 12.62
CA ALA A 318 -7.35 -1.82 11.61
C ALA A 318 -7.47 -3.32 11.33
N LYS A 319 -7.55 -4.16 12.38
CA LYS A 319 -7.77 -5.60 12.22
C LYS A 319 -9.06 -5.91 11.45
N LYS A 320 -10.18 -5.26 11.78
CA LYS A 320 -11.46 -5.45 11.09
C LYS A 320 -11.42 -5.03 9.62
N ILE A 321 -10.67 -3.96 9.30
CA ILE A 321 -10.46 -3.50 7.93
C ILE A 321 -9.68 -4.57 7.15
N PHE A 322 -8.61 -5.13 7.73
CA PHE A 322 -7.84 -6.20 7.12
C PHE A 322 -8.69 -7.44 6.84
N GLU A 323 -9.53 -7.85 7.79
CA GLU A 323 -10.47 -8.97 7.62
C GLU A 323 -11.48 -8.69 6.50
N ARG A 324 -12.12 -7.51 6.49
CA ARG A 324 -13.13 -7.12 5.51
C ARG A 324 -12.60 -6.99 4.09
N LEU A 325 -11.39 -6.47 3.94
CA LEU A 325 -10.73 -6.28 2.64
C LEU A 325 -9.88 -7.48 2.20
N HIS A 326 -9.93 -8.59 2.93
CA HIS A 326 -9.15 -9.80 2.67
C HIS A 326 -7.64 -9.54 2.59
N MET A 327 -7.14 -8.63 3.43
CA MET A 327 -5.72 -8.35 3.54
C MET A 327 -5.01 -9.43 4.37
N PRO A 328 -3.66 -9.57 4.26
CA PRO A 328 -2.94 -10.60 4.99
C PRO A 328 -3.07 -10.47 6.52
N LEU A 329 -3.63 -11.50 7.19
CA LEU A 329 -3.81 -11.54 8.65
C LEU A 329 -2.59 -12.09 9.41
N ASN A 330 -1.40 -11.89 8.88
CA ASN A 330 -0.12 -12.36 9.41
C ASN A 330 0.65 -11.25 10.18
N HIS A 331 1.98 -11.33 10.18
CA HIS A 331 2.85 -10.30 10.78
C HIS A 331 2.60 -8.89 10.24
N LYS A 332 2.17 -8.74 8.98
CA LYS A 332 1.89 -7.43 8.36
C LYS A 332 0.72 -6.72 9.05
N MET A 333 -0.38 -7.46 9.31
CA MET A 333 -1.52 -6.93 10.08
C MET A 333 -1.11 -6.56 11.51
N LYS A 334 -0.32 -7.43 12.17
CA LYS A 334 0.17 -7.18 13.53
C LYS A 334 1.07 -5.94 13.58
N PHE A 335 1.91 -5.76 12.56
CA PHE A 335 2.75 -4.57 12.40
C PHE A 335 1.89 -3.29 12.31
N VAL A 336 0.94 -3.23 11.38
CA VAL A 336 0.06 -2.06 11.22
C VAL A 336 -0.72 -1.79 12.51
N GLN A 337 -1.28 -2.82 13.12
CA GLN A 337 -2.01 -2.71 14.38
C GLN A 337 -1.14 -2.13 15.51
N LYS A 338 0.10 -2.60 15.63
CA LYS A 338 1.08 -2.13 16.60
C LYS A 338 1.44 -0.65 16.37
N MET A 339 1.71 -0.28 15.11
CA MET A 339 2.01 1.10 14.73
C MET A 339 0.85 2.05 15.11
N VAL A 340 -0.38 1.67 14.79
CA VAL A 340 -1.58 2.45 15.15
C VAL A 340 -1.73 2.60 16.66
N ILE A 341 -1.56 1.51 17.42
CA ILE A 341 -1.69 1.55 18.90
C ILE A 341 -0.61 2.42 19.55
N MET A 342 0.56 2.52 18.94
CA MET A 342 1.71 3.23 19.51
C MET A 342 1.94 4.62 18.93
N SER A 343 1.15 5.04 17.93
CA SER A 343 1.38 6.25 17.12
C SER A 343 1.53 7.56 17.93
N SER A 344 0.93 7.68 19.11
CA SER A 344 1.04 8.87 19.96
C SER A 344 2.23 8.83 20.94
N ARG A 345 2.82 7.67 21.22
CA ARG A 345 3.81 7.52 22.29
C ARG A 345 5.10 8.33 22.07
N PRO A 346 5.77 8.27 20.92
CA PRO A 346 6.95 9.11 20.66
C PRO A 346 6.65 10.61 20.69
N ILE A 347 5.43 11.01 20.29
CA ILE A 347 5.00 12.42 20.32
C ILE A 347 4.94 12.93 21.74
N VAL A 348 4.36 12.15 22.67
CA VAL A 348 4.29 12.49 24.11
C VAL A 348 5.71 12.61 24.69
N LEU A 349 6.58 11.64 24.38
CA LEU A 349 7.98 11.69 24.82
C LEU A 349 8.72 12.94 24.31
N ALA A 350 8.43 13.36 23.07
CA ALA A 350 9.05 14.55 22.48
C ALA A 350 8.52 15.88 23.05
N GLN A 351 7.40 15.87 23.80
CA GLN A 351 6.83 17.08 24.42
C GLN A 351 7.34 17.31 25.85
N ASP A 352 7.66 16.25 26.59
CA ASP A 352 8.04 16.27 27.99
C ASP A 352 9.53 16.00 28.22
N LEU A 353 9.96 16.00 29.50
CA LEU A 353 11.31 15.60 29.88
C LEU A 353 11.48 14.09 29.62
N VAL A 354 12.30 13.74 28.64
CA VAL A 354 12.51 12.34 28.23
C VAL A 354 13.25 11.57 29.31
N THR A 355 12.53 10.72 30.07
CA THR A 355 13.13 9.86 31.08
C THR A 355 13.62 8.54 30.48
N ASP A 356 14.66 7.94 31.06
CA ASP A 356 15.18 6.64 30.61
C ASP A 356 14.11 5.55 30.70
N SER A 357 13.27 5.55 31.76
CA SER A 357 12.21 4.55 31.93
C SER A 357 11.16 4.64 30.80
N ALA A 358 10.76 5.84 30.42
CA ALA A 358 9.82 6.03 29.33
C ALA A 358 10.40 5.56 27.99
N VAL A 359 11.70 5.77 27.75
CA VAL A 359 12.40 5.29 26.55
C VAL A 359 12.55 3.77 26.59
N ARG A 360 12.92 3.17 27.73
CA ARG A 360 12.97 1.69 27.87
C ARG A 360 11.62 1.06 27.51
N ARG A 361 10.52 1.61 28.02
CA ARG A 361 9.18 1.13 27.71
C ARG A 361 8.85 1.26 26.22
N LEU A 362 9.20 2.39 25.60
CA LEU A 362 9.01 2.58 24.17
C LEU A 362 9.77 1.54 23.35
N VAL A 363 11.07 1.36 23.64
CA VAL A 363 11.94 0.41 22.92
C VAL A 363 11.47 -1.03 23.15
N PHE A 364 11.11 -1.38 24.38
CA PHE A 364 10.60 -2.72 24.69
C PHE A 364 9.30 -3.04 23.94
N ASP A 365 8.32 -2.14 23.97
CA ASP A 365 7.01 -2.35 23.34
C ASP A 365 7.09 -2.31 21.80
N ALA A 366 7.92 -1.43 21.25
CA ALA A 366 8.12 -1.32 19.80
C ALA A 366 9.04 -2.44 19.26
N GLY A 367 10.03 -2.90 20.03
CA GLY A 367 11.00 -3.91 19.61
C GLY A 367 11.73 -3.47 18.34
N GLU A 368 11.83 -4.36 17.36
CA GLU A 368 12.49 -4.08 16.08
C GLU A 368 11.82 -2.97 15.25
N ASP A 369 10.56 -2.62 15.57
CA ASP A 369 9.80 -1.64 14.81
C ASP A 369 9.96 -0.20 15.32
N VAL A 370 10.86 0.06 16.27
CA VAL A 370 11.02 1.39 16.90
C VAL A 370 11.32 2.49 15.88
N GLU A 371 12.16 2.23 14.88
CA GLU A 371 12.49 3.21 13.85
C GLU A 371 11.30 3.49 12.92
N ASN A 372 10.52 2.46 12.57
CA ASN A 372 9.29 2.62 11.81
C ASN A 372 8.28 3.47 12.59
N LEU A 373 8.16 3.25 13.89
CA LEU A 373 7.30 4.04 14.76
C LEU A 373 7.74 5.50 14.84
N MET A 374 9.04 5.76 14.98
CA MET A 374 9.59 7.11 14.97
C MET A 374 9.31 7.82 13.64
N THR A 375 9.50 7.12 12.51
CA THR A 375 9.21 7.65 11.17
C THR A 375 7.74 8.00 11.01
N LEU A 376 6.82 7.16 11.47
CA LEU A 376 5.38 7.42 11.48
C LEU A 376 5.05 8.69 12.28
N CYS A 377 5.58 8.80 13.49
CA CYS A 377 5.28 9.92 14.38
C CYS A 377 5.90 11.24 13.91
N GLU A 378 7.04 11.22 13.24
CA GLU A 378 7.62 12.41 12.58
C GLU A 378 6.77 12.86 11.42
N ALA A 379 6.21 11.94 10.63
CA ALA A 379 5.30 12.26 9.53
C ALA A 379 3.99 12.93 10.03
N ASP A 380 3.56 12.62 11.25
CA ASP A 380 2.37 13.22 11.89
C ASP A 380 2.56 14.71 12.29
N ILE A 381 3.79 15.22 12.21
CA ILE A 381 4.07 16.64 12.45
C ILE A 381 3.61 17.47 11.25
N THR A 382 2.35 17.89 11.24
CA THR A 382 1.72 18.65 10.15
C THR A 382 1.54 20.13 10.48
N THR A 383 2.29 20.66 11.46
CA THR A 383 2.20 22.10 11.83
C THR A 383 2.77 22.99 10.75
N LYS A 384 2.00 24.01 10.34
CA LYS A 384 2.46 25.04 9.38
C LYS A 384 3.33 26.15 10.04
N ASN A 385 3.49 26.12 11.37
CA ASN A 385 4.32 27.09 12.08
C ASN A 385 5.79 26.63 12.05
N PRO A 386 6.71 27.40 11.39
CA PRO A 386 8.11 26.99 11.22
C PRO A 386 8.87 26.81 12.54
N SER A 387 8.56 27.63 13.55
CA SER A 387 9.20 27.55 14.87
C SER A 387 8.79 26.27 15.61
N LYS A 388 7.49 25.94 15.57
CA LYS A 388 6.99 24.70 16.15
C LYS A 388 7.53 23.47 15.41
N PHE A 389 7.55 23.51 14.07
CA PHE A 389 8.10 22.46 13.23
C PHE A 389 9.56 22.14 13.61
N LYS A 390 10.44 23.17 13.63
CA LYS A 390 11.84 23.00 14.05
C LYS A 390 11.98 22.47 15.48
N LYS A 391 11.14 22.96 16.40
CA LYS A 391 11.14 22.47 17.79
C LYS A 391 10.80 21.00 17.87
N TYR A 392 9.73 20.54 17.19
CA TYR A 392 9.32 19.13 17.21
C TYR A 392 10.40 18.24 16.61
N HIS A 393 10.93 18.56 15.43
CA HIS A 393 12.02 17.78 14.83
C HIS A 393 13.25 17.68 15.74
N LYS A 394 13.67 18.78 16.35
CA LYS A 394 14.77 18.75 17.33
C LYS A 394 14.47 17.82 18.51
N ASN A 395 13.23 17.85 19.00
CA ASN A 395 12.83 16.96 20.10
C ASN A 395 12.86 15.47 19.68
N PHE A 396 12.41 15.15 18.45
CA PHE A 396 12.52 13.80 17.91
C PHE A 396 13.98 13.34 17.75
N GLU A 397 14.88 14.23 17.35
CA GLU A 397 16.32 13.93 17.34
C GLU A 397 16.86 13.59 18.75
N ILE A 398 16.40 14.30 19.76
CA ILE A 398 16.74 14.02 21.17
C ILE A 398 16.22 12.64 21.59
N VAL A 399 14.96 12.32 21.24
CA VAL A 399 14.38 11.01 21.53
C VAL A 399 15.16 9.89 20.84
N ARG A 400 15.53 10.05 19.54
CA ARG A 400 16.35 9.06 18.81
C ARG A 400 17.70 8.82 19.47
N LYS A 401 18.42 9.89 19.85
CA LYS A 401 19.69 9.76 20.57
C LYS A 401 19.51 9.02 21.88
N LYS A 402 18.45 9.35 22.62
CA LYS A 402 18.16 8.71 23.89
C LYS A 402 17.79 7.22 23.73
N ILE A 403 17.09 6.85 22.64
CA ILE A 403 16.83 5.46 22.31
C ILE A 403 18.14 4.69 22.12
N VAL A 404 19.08 5.24 21.35
CA VAL A 404 20.39 4.60 21.12
C VAL A 404 21.17 4.46 22.45
N GLU A 405 21.28 5.52 23.25
CA GLU A 405 21.98 5.52 24.54
C GLU A 405 21.41 4.48 25.52
N VAL A 406 20.06 4.42 25.62
CA VAL A 406 19.39 3.47 26.50
C VAL A 406 19.54 2.04 25.99
N GLU A 407 19.50 1.83 24.69
CA GLU A 407 19.64 0.50 24.09
C GLU A 407 21.07 -0.05 24.26
N GLU A 408 22.08 0.78 24.01
CA GLU A 408 23.49 0.40 24.20
C GLU A 408 23.83 0.08 25.66
N ARG A 409 23.22 0.81 26.61
CA ARG A 409 23.46 0.62 28.05
C ARG A 409 22.67 -0.54 28.62
N ASP A 410 21.37 -0.61 28.31
CA ASP A 410 20.41 -1.43 29.05
C ASP A 410 19.93 -2.66 28.26
N HIS A 411 20.23 -2.75 26.95
CA HIS A 411 19.87 -3.86 26.07
C HIS A 411 18.39 -4.28 26.18
N VAL A 412 17.48 -3.30 26.22
CA VAL A 412 16.06 -3.53 26.52
C VAL A 412 15.24 -4.03 25.32
N ARG A 413 15.76 -3.90 24.09
CA ARG A 413 15.09 -4.42 22.90
C ARG A 413 15.02 -5.94 23.01
N ASN A 414 13.82 -6.51 22.99
CA ASN A 414 13.59 -7.96 23.09
C ASN A 414 14.13 -8.64 24.36
N PHE A 415 14.43 -7.88 25.44
CA PHE A 415 14.88 -8.53 26.65
C PHE A 415 13.79 -9.45 27.23
N GLN A 416 14.25 -10.54 27.84
CA GLN A 416 13.39 -11.39 28.68
C GLN A 416 13.82 -11.17 30.13
N PRO A 417 12.87 -11.11 31.07
CA PRO A 417 13.23 -11.09 32.47
C PRO A 417 14.18 -12.25 32.77
N PRO A 418 15.29 -11.99 33.51
CA PRO A 418 16.36 -12.99 33.67
C PRO A 418 15.97 -14.16 34.59
N ILE A 419 14.73 -14.15 35.11
CA ILE A 419 14.13 -15.28 35.85
C ILE A 419 12.89 -15.76 35.10
N SER A 420 12.86 -17.06 34.78
CA SER A 420 11.75 -17.73 34.12
C SER A 420 10.60 -18.02 35.10
N GLY A 421 9.42 -18.30 34.54
CA GLY A 421 8.28 -18.76 35.36
C GLY A 421 8.51 -20.12 35.98
N GLU A 422 9.31 -20.99 35.38
CA GLU A 422 9.70 -22.29 35.89
C GLU A 422 10.58 -22.16 37.13
N GLU A 423 11.60 -21.29 37.06
CA GLU A 423 12.46 -20.98 38.24
C GLU A 423 11.67 -20.37 39.40
N ILE A 424 10.68 -19.49 39.10
CA ILE A 424 9.79 -18.94 40.12
C ILE A 424 8.99 -20.05 40.81
N MET A 425 8.48 -21.01 40.02
CA MET A 425 7.77 -22.18 40.57
C MET A 425 8.66 -23.01 41.48
N GLU A 426 9.91 -23.25 41.10
CA GLU A 426 10.88 -24.01 41.88
C GLU A 426 11.26 -23.29 43.21
N ILE A 427 11.56 -21.96 43.13
CA ILE A 427 11.96 -21.15 44.31
C ILE A 427 10.88 -21.16 45.40
N PHE A 428 9.61 -21.16 45.04
CA PHE A 428 8.48 -21.04 45.97
C PHE A 428 7.63 -22.32 46.05
N ASN A 429 8.02 -23.41 45.38
CA ASN A 429 7.27 -24.66 45.26
C ASN A 429 5.80 -24.44 44.85
N LEU A 430 5.60 -23.65 43.80
CA LEU A 430 4.27 -23.32 43.30
C LEU A 430 3.92 -24.20 42.10
N LYS A 431 2.64 -24.55 41.98
CA LYS A 431 2.07 -25.02 40.71
C LYS A 431 1.80 -23.81 39.81
N PRO A 432 1.63 -24.01 38.46
CA PRO A 432 1.23 -22.92 37.56
C PRO A 432 0.06 -22.13 38.17
N SER A 433 0.28 -20.83 38.42
CA SER A 433 -0.64 -19.96 39.16
C SER A 433 -0.53 -18.50 38.73
N ARG A 434 -1.51 -17.68 39.12
CA ARG A 434 -1.54 -16.25 38.83
C ARG A 434 -0.37 -15.51 39.48
N GLU A 435 0.09 -15.95 40.68
CA GLU A 435 1.16 -15.32 41.45
C GLU A 435 2.48 -15.33 40.66
N ILE A 436 2.76 -16.39 39.89
CA ILE A 436 3.95 -16.49 39.03
C ILE A 436 3.94 -15.39 37.98
N GLY A 437 2.79 -15.18 37.32
CA GLY A 437 2.59 -14.11 36.33
C GLY A 437 2.79 -12.72 36.98
N VAL A 438 2.26 -12.51 38.19
CA VAL A 438 2.40 -11.25 38.92
C VAL A 438 3.85 -10.97 39.29
N LEU A 439 4.61 -11.98 39.75
CA LEU A 439 6.02 -11.82 40.07
C LEU A 439 6.87 -11.55 38.82
N LYS A 440 6.64 -12.29 37.75
CA LYS A 440 7.35 -12.10 36.49
C LYS A 440 7.09 -10.71 35.87
N GLU A 441 5.85 -10.25 35.93
CA GLU A 441 5.49 -8.91 35.47
C GLU A 441 6.12 -7.84 36.35
N ALA A 442 6.16 -8.04 37.68
CA ALA A 442 6.79 -7.10 38.59
C ALA A 442 8.30 -6.94 38.35
N VAL A 443 9.01 -8.04 38.00
CA VAL A 443 10.44 -7.97 37.63
C VAL A 443 10.60 -7.17 36.33
N LYS A 444 9.78 -7.47 35.31
CA LYS A 444 9.83 -6.75 34.05
C LYS A 444 9.63 -5.24 34.27
N GLU A 445 8.61 -4.87 35.04
CA GLU A 445 8.31 -3.48 35.34
C GLU A 445 9.47 -2.80 36.10
N ALA A 446 10.07 -3.46 37.09
CA ALA A 446 11.20 -2.93 37.86
C ALA A 446 12.44 -2.69 36.98
N ILE A 447 12.70 -3.57 36.02
CA ILE A 447 13.79 -3.39 35.03
C ILE A 447 13.47 -2.20 34.11
N LEU A 448 12.24 -2.10 33.57
CA LEU A 448 11.84 -0.99 32.71
C LEU A 448 11.86 0.36 33.40
N GLU A 449 11.50 0.41 34.70
CA GLU A 449 11.64 1.63 35.53
C GLU A 449 13.09 1.92 35.89
N GLY A 450 13.99 0.94 35.79
CA GLY A 450 15.40 1.07 36.20
C GLY A 450 15.61 0.96 37.71
N GLU A 451 14.64 0.37 38.44
CA GLU A 451 14.77 0.07 39.84
C GLU A 451 15.81 -1.02 40.12
N ILE A 452 15.92 -1.97 39.17
CA ILE A 452 16.91 -3.03 39.16
C ILE A 452 17.55 -3.19 37.76
N PRO A 453 18.83 -3.59 37.66
CA PRO A 453 19.44 -3.95 36.40
C PRO A 453 18.84 -5.27 35.84
N ASN A 454 18.99 -5.49 34.55
CA ASN A 454 18.55 -6.72 33.88
C ASN A 454 19.56 -7.87 34.13
N GLU A 455 19.73 -8.23 35.39
CA GLU A 455 20.66 -9.24 35.89
C GLU A 455 19.94 -10.24 36.81
N TYR A 456 20.32 -11.52 36.70
CA TYR A 456 19.70 -12.60 37.46
C TYR A 456 19.66 -12.34 38.97
N GLN A 457 20.78 -11.96 39.57
CA GLN A 457 20.87 -11.76 41.01
C GLN A 457 19.96 -10.64 41.52
N ALA A 458 19.92 -9.53 40.80
CA ALA A 458 19.05 -8.39 41.12
C ALA A 458 17.56 -8.76 41.03
N ALA A 459 17.18 -9.48 39.97
CA ALA A 459 15.82 -9.96 39.78
C ALA A 459 15.42 -10.99 40.83
N TYR A 460 16.33 -11.89 41.20
CA TYR A 460 16.11 -12.89 42.26
C TYR A 460 15.85 -12.23 43.61
N GLU A 461 16.69 -11.28 44.03
CA GLU A 461 16.50 -10.52 45.26
C GLU A 461 15.20 -9.72 45.29
N PHE A 462 14.87 -9.11 44.16
CA PHE A 462 13.62 -8.38 43.98
C PHE A 462 12.40 -9.29 44.13
N ILE A 463 12.41 -10.49 43.51
CA ILE A 463 11.33 -11.48 43.63
C ILE A 463 11.14 -11.93 45.06
N LEU A 464 12.22 -12.22 45.81
CA LEU A 464 12.11 -12.62 47.21
C LEU A 464 11.37 -11.56 48.02
N LYS A 465 11.77 -10.29 47.92
CA LYS A 465 11.11 -9.18 48.61
C LYS A 465 9.65 -8.99 48.18
N ARG A 466 9.33 -9.22 46.91
CA ARG A 466 7.99 -9.07 46.40
C ARG A 466 7.08 -10.21 46.80
N ALA A 467 7.62 -11.44 46.87
CA ALA A 467 6.92 -12.66 47.25
C ALA A 467 6.50 -12.62 48.72
N GLU A 468 7.35 -12.08 49.60
CA GLU A 468 6.98 -11.88 51.02
C GLU A 468 5.72 -11.05 51.18
N LYS A 469 5.55 -9.97 50.36
CA LYS A 469 4.33 -9.14 50.35
C LYS A 469 3.10 -9.88 49.85
N LEU A 470 3.28 -10.98 49.11
CA LEU A 470 2.21 -11.87 48.63
C LEU A 470 1.99 -13.07 49.56
N GLY A 471 2.70 -13.15 50.68
CA GLY A 471 2.62 -14.25 51.66
C GLY A 471 3.30 -15.54 51.20
N LEU A 472 4.13 -15.50 50.16
CA LEU A 472 4.89 -16.62 49.64
C LEU A 472 6.21 -16.75 50.40
N LYS A 473 6.59 -17.99 50.75
CA LYS A 473 7.86 -18.28 51.41
C LYS A 473 8.76 -19.07 50.48
N LYS A 474 10.03 -18.70 50.45
CA LYS A 474 11.08 -19.48 49.81
C LYS A 474 11.23 -20.81 50.55
N ILE A 475 11.40 -21.91 49.82
CA ILE A 475 11.72 -23.25 50.35
C ILE A 475 13.22 -23.44 50.38
#